data_3516b59f843baabc442b699123a9c216
#
_entry.id   3516b59f843baabc442b699123a9c216
#
_cell.length_a   1.000
_cell.length_b   1.000
_cell.length_c   1.000
_cell.angle_alpha   90.00
_cell.angle_beta   90.00
_cell.angle_gamma   90.00
#
_symmetry.space_group_name_H-M   'P 1'
#
loop_
_entity.id
_entity.type
_entity.pdbx_description
1 polymer ?
#
loop_
_entity_poly.entity_id
_entity_poly.type
_entity_poly.pdbx_seq_one_letter_code
_entity_poly.pdbx_strand_id
1 'polypeptide(L)'
;MKRSNPRALPAVALGLTLALAFTVPGTQPAAAQESGSWTIGERVVPAPAGASEELRAALAAAPAPNVAASRQQKPQSDEQWLMLQKATANADLDQLASGLGVSIEKDEIGDVTVYRVTPEKVHPRHAEHLFLHVHGGGYVMYGGDACVGEAATVAAGAGIPALSVDYRMPPEHPFPAAVEDVVSVYKHLLESRSAKSIAIGGASAGGGLALAAVHRFIALGLDVPGAIYAGTPWADLTKTGDSLFTNEGLDRFLVTYDGLLKGAAELYADGHDLKDPLLSPVYGDFEGFPPTYLVTGTRDMFLSDTARTHRKLRAAGAVADLHVYEGVAHGEYLALADSPESKDMLQEVGAFFNKHLE
;
A
#
# COMPACT_ATOMS: atom_id res chain seq x y z
N MET A 1 -66.28 2.44 -13.07
CA MET A 1 -65.04 2.95 -12.45
C MET A 1 -63.85 2.39 -13.23
N LYS A 2 -63.22 3.22 -14.06
CA LYS A 2 -62.15 2.84 -14.98
C LYS A 2 -60.81 2.94 -14.26
N ARG A 3 -60.04 1.85 -14.23
CA ARG A 3 -58.66 1.84 -13.75
C ARG A 3 -57.75 2.47 -14.82
N SER A 4 -56.99 3.49 -14.44
CA SER A 4 -55.99 4.14 -15.29
C SER A 4 -54.64 3.42 -15.15
N ASN A 5 -54.10 3.00 -16.28
CA ASN A 5 -52.76 2.42 -16.42
C ASN A 5 -51.71 3.54 -16.47
N PRO A 6 -50.57 3.46 -15.80
CA PRO A 6 -49.48 4.43 -15.98
C PRO A 6 -48.70 4.11 -17.26
N ARG A 7 -48.53 5.12 -18.11
CA ARG A 7 -47.77 5.09 -19.37
C ARG A 7 -46.26 5.01 -19.07
N ALA A 8 -45.60 4.03 -19.66
CA ALA A 8 -44.15 3.97 -19.75
C ALA A 8 -43.64 5.08 -20.69
N LEU A 9 -42.59 5.79 -20.25
CA LEU A 9 -41.88 6.74 -21.10
C LEU A 9 -40.89 5.99 -22.02
N PRO A 10 -40.72 6.36 -23.27
CA PRO A 10 -39.78 5.73 -24.17
C PRO A 10 -38.35 6.19 -23.87
N ALA A 11 -37.40 5.24 -23.82
CA ALA A 11 -35.97 5.50 -23.80
C ALA A 11 -35.53 6.16 -25.10
N VAL A 12 -34.98 7.35 -25.02
CA VAL A 12 -34.32 8.02 -26.15
C VAL A 12 -32.92 7.50 -26.27
N ALA A 13 -32.71 6.61 -27.22
CA ALA A 13 -31.37 6.21 -27.66
C ALA A 13 -30.81 7.29 -28.60
N LEU A 14 -29.86 8.09 -28.09
CA LEU A 14 -29.09 9.02 -28.94
C LEU A 14 -27.81 8.28 -29.36
N GLY A 15 -27.91 7.57 -30.48
CA GLY A 15 -26.76 6.97 -31.15
C GLY A 15 -26.47 7.72 -32.44
N LEU A 16 -25.55 8.67 -32.44
CA LEU A 16 -24.91 9.18 -33.64
C LEU A 16 -23.40 8.97 -33.54
N THR A 17 -22.95 7.81 -33.97
CA THR A 17 -21.53 7.57 -34.27
C THR A 17 -21.34 7.71 -35.76
N LEU A 18 -20.86 8.86 -36.22
CA LEU A 18 -20.36 9.05 -37.55
C LEU A 18 -18.97 8.44 -37.65
N ALA A 19 -18.86 7.18 -38.06
CA ALA A 19 -17.58 6.54 -38.38
C ALA A 19 -17.20 6.93 -39.82
N LEU A 20 -16.35 7.93 -39.98
CA LEU A 20 -15.62 8.18 -41.20
C LEU A 20 -14.47 7.18 -41.31
N ALA A 21 -14.67 6.11 -42.07
CA ALA A 21 -13.62 5.15 -42.41
C ALA A 21 -12.72 5.78 -43.50
N PHE A 22 -11.55 6.28 -43.07
CA PHE A 22 -10.44 6.53 -43.98
C PHE A 22 -9.66 5.22 -44.16
N THR A 23 -9.76 4.59 -45.33
CA THR A 23 -8.89 3.46 -45.69
C THR A 23 -7.51 3.98 -46.06
N VAL A 24 -6.53 3.75 -45.17
CA VAL A 24 -5.11 3.93 -45.47
C VAL A 24 -4.59 2.62 -46.05
N PRO A 25 -4.00 2.58 -47.25
CA PRO A 25 -3.42 1.34 -47.78
C PRO A 25 -2.10 1.05 -47.11
N GLY A 26 -1.93 -0.16 -46.54
CA GLY A 26 -0.62 -0.70 -46.19
C GLY A 26 -0.34 -0.98 -44.72
N THR A 27 -1.34 -1.33 -43.91
CA THR A 27 -1.09 -1.88 -42.58
C THR A 27 -1.11 -3.41 -42.61
N GLN A 28 -0.01 -4.05 -42.17
CA GLN A 28 0.01 -5.48 -41.84
C GLN A 28 -1.13 -5.78 -40.86
N PRO A 29 -1.77 -6.98 -40.95
CA PRO A 29 -2.79 -7.35 -39.98
C PRO A 29 -2.17 -7.33 -38.60
N ALA A 30 -2.65 -6.43 -37.72
CA ALA A 30 -2.35 -6.47 -36.31
C ALA A 30 -2.77 -7.83 -35.77
N ALA A 31 -1.91 -8.47 -34.96
CA ALA A 31 -2.30 -9.63 -34.18
C ALA A 31 -3.64 -9.36 -33.51
N ALA A 32 -4.54 -10.35 -33.48
CA ALA A 32 -5.88 -10.17 -32.93
C ALA A 32 -5.76 -9.60 -31.51
N GLN A 33 -6.16 -8.34 -31.35
CA GLN A 33 -6.12 -7.64 -30.09
C GLN A 33 -7.26 -8.20 -29.22
N GLU A 34 -6.98 -8.56 -27.98
CA GLU A 34 -8.02 -8.96 -27.03
C GLU A 34 -9.10 -7.87 -26.96
N SER A 35 -10.37 -8.29 -26.93
CA SER A 35 -11.50 -7.35 -26.86
C SER A 35 -11.37 -6.43 -25.65
N GLY A 36 -11.32 -5.11 -25.90
CA GLY A 36 -11.17 -4.10 -24.86
C GLY A 36 -9.73 -3.70 -24.53
N SER A 37 -8.71 -4.30 -25.16
CA SER A 37 -7.33 -3.85 -25.01
C SER A 37 -6.97 -2.81 -26.08
N TRP A 38 -6.18 -1.80 -25.70
CA TRP A 38 -5.70 -0.75 -26.62
C TRP A 38 -4.18 -0.61 -26.53
N THR A 39 -3.54 -0.55 -27.67
CA THR A 39 -2.11 -0.20 -27.73
C THR A 39 -1.97 1.31 -27.70
N ILE A 40 -1.27 1.82 -26.66
CA ILE A 40 -0.91 3.22 -26.55
C ILE A 40 0.51 3.37 -27.11
N GLY A 41 0.67 4.23 -28.11
CA GLY A 41 1.96 4.52 -28.71
C GLY A 41 2.90 5.25 -27.71
N GLU A 42 4.16 5.40 -28.12
CA GLU A 42 5.15 6.15 -27.36
C GLU A 42 4.66 7.57 -27.07
N ARG A 43 4.78 8.00 -25.81
CA ARG A 43 4.37 9.32 -25.35
C ARG A 43 5.35 9.86 -24.31
N VAL A 44 5.53 11.17 -24.32
CA VAL A 44 6.25 11.88 -23.27
C VAL A 44 5.24 12.29 -22.20
N VAL A 45 5.48 11.87 -20.94
CA VAL A 45 4.70 12.33 -19.79
C VAL A 45 5.45 13.51 -19.17
N PRO A 46 4.88 14.73 -19.18
CA PRO A 46 5.54 15.90 -18.65
C PRO A 46 5.70 15.82 -17.12
N ALA A 47 6.56 16.66 -16.55
CA ALA A 47 6.59 16.87 -15.11
C ALA A 47 5.20 17.35 -14.63
N PRO A 48 4.72 16.84 -13.45
CA PRO A 48 3.38 17.18 -12.95
C PRO A 48 3.32 18.64 -12.52
N ALA A 49 2.56 19.47 -13.25
CA ALA A 49 2.47 20.90 -12.96
C ALA A 49 1.76 21.21 -11.61
N GLY A 50 0.89 20.29 -11.16
CA GLY A 50 0.16 20.41 -9.89
C GLY A 50 0.94 19.94 -8.66
N ALA A 51 2.12 19.32 -8.82
CA ALA A 51 2.97 18.88 -7.72
C ALA A 51 3.80 20.06 -7.16
N SER A 52 4.29 19.90 -5.92
CA SER A 52 5.19 20.86 -5.27
C SER A 52 6.48 21.08 -6.06
N GLU A 53 7.21 22.15 -5.76
CA GLU A 53 8.51 22.42 -6.34
C GLU A 53 9.53 21.33 -5.93
N GLU A 54 9.47 20.87 -4.68
CA GLU A 54 10.32 19.84 -4.11
C GLU A 54 10.12 18.51 -4.84
N LEU A 55 8.88 18.10 -5.06
CA LEU A 55 8.58 16.87 -5.81
C LEU A 55 9.03 16.99 -7.29
N ARG A 56 8.75 18.12 -7.94
CA ARG A 56 9.23 18.36 -9.31
C ARG A 56 10.74 18.35 -9.43
N ALA A 57 11.45 18.94 -8.45
CA ALA A 57 12.91 18.92 -8.39
C ALA A 57 13.46 17.50 -8.21
N ALA A 58 12.84 16.70 -7.33
CA ALA A 58 13.22 15.31 -7.14
C ALA A 58 13.01 14.46 -8.40
N LEU A 59 11.90 14.68 -9.11
CA LEU A 59 11.61 14.02 -10.39
C LEU A 59 12.60 14.42 -11.49
N ALA A 60 13.00 15.69 -11.53
CA ALA A 60 13.98 16.19 -12.50
C ALA A 60 15.39 15.65 -12.25
N ALA A 61 15.74 15.41 -10.98
CA ALA A 61 17.04 14.86 -10.59
C ALA A 61 17.11 13.32 -10.72
N ALA A 62 15.98 12.64 -10.76
CA ALA A 62 15.93 11.19 -10.84
C ALA A 62 16.33 10.67 -12.23
N PRO A 63 17.08 9.55 -12.32
CA PRO A 63 17.28 8.87 -13.58
C PRO A 63 15.94 8.34 -14.13
N ALA A 64 15.80 8.31 -15.45
CA ALA A 64 14.63 7.71 -16.08
C ALA A 64 14.55 6.21 -15.73
N PRO A 65 13.36 5.69 -15.37
CA PRO A 65 13.18 4.27 -15.10
C PRO A 65 13.59 3.40 -16.30
N ASN A 66 14.29 2.31 -16.03
CA ASN A 66 14.70 1.35 -17.06
C ASN A 66 13.94 0.03 -16.91
N VAL A 67 12.79 -0.06 -17.57
CA VAL A 67 11.90 -1.24 -17.50
C VAL A 67 12.63 -2.52 -17.94
N ALA A 68 13.44 -2.48 -19.00
CA ALA A 68 14.12 -3.65 -19.51
C ALA A 68 15.16 -4.21 -18.52
N ALA A 69 15.91 -3.34 -17.84
CA ALA A 69 16.84 -3.74 -16.79
C ALA A 69 16.10 -4.25 -15.54
N SER A 70 15.02 -3.56 -15.12
CA SER A 70 14.25 -3.93 -13.93
C SER A 70 13.54 -5.28 -14.06
N ARG A 71 13.10 -5.66 -15.25
CA ARG A 71 12.56 -6.99 -15.53
C ARG A 71 13.55 -8.13 -15.28
N GLN A 72 14.85 -7.86 -15.29
CA GLN A 72 15.90 -8.83 -15.05
C GLN A 72 16.37 -8.87 -13.59
N GLN A 73 15.89 -7.97 -12.75
CA GLN A 73 16.33 -7.83 -11.35
C GLN A 73 15.60 -8.78 -10.38
N LYS A 74 15.21 -9.97 -10.84
CA LYS A 74 14.62 -11.00 -9.99
C LYS A 74 15.73 -11.90 -9.43
N PRO A 75 15.90 -12.04 -8.11
CA PRO A 75 16.74 -13.08 -7.52
C PRO A 75 16.31 -14.46 -8.01
N GLN A 76 17.31 -15.33 -8.33
CA GLN A 76 17.08 -16.61 -8.97
C GLN A 76 17.24 -17.80 -8.03
N SER A 77 17.70 -17.56 -6.78
CA SER A 77 17.85 -18.58 -5.75
C SER A 77 17.57 -18.02 -4.36
N ASP A 78 17.34 -18.90 -3.40
CA ASP A 78 17.13 -18.52 -2.00
C ASP A 78 18.32 -17.74 -1.42
N GLU A 79 19.54 -18.12 -1.78
CA GLU A 79 20.74 -17.38 -1.33
C GLU A 79 20.72 -15.93 -1.83
N GLN A 80 20.26 -15.68 -3.06
CA GLN A 80 20.16 -14.32 -3.58
C GLN A 80 19.05 -13.52 -2.88
N TRP A 81 17.93 -14.15 -2.53
CA TRP A 81 16.89 -13.53 -1.71
C TRP A 81 17.41 -13.18 -0.31
N LEU A 82 18.10 -14.10 0.35
CA LEU A 82 18.72 -13.87 1.66
C LEU A 82 19.80 -12.78 1.61
N MET A 83 20.58 -12.70 0.52
CA MET A 83 21.52 -11.60 0.30
C MET A 83 20.82 -10.25 0.18
N LEU A 84 19.70 -10.19 -0.55
CA LEU A 84 18.89 -8.97 -0.68
C LEU A 84 18.31 -8.56 0.68
N GLN A 85 17.76 -9.48 1.45
CA GLN A 85 17.27 -9.22 2.81
C GLN A 85 18.37 -8.63 3.69
N LYS A 86 19.50 -9.29 3.75
CA LYS A 86 20.64 -8.82 4.54
C LYS A 86 21.14 -7.43 4.12
N ALA A 87 21.14 -7.14 2.82
CA ALA A 87 21.54 -5.85 2.29
C ALA A 87 20.59 -4.71 2.66
N THR A 88 19.31 -5.03 2.92
CA THR A 88 18.24 -4.06 3.22
C THR A 88 17.78 -4.06 4.69
N ALA A 89 18.38 -4.89 5.56
CA ALA A 89 17.93 -5.08 6.94
C ALA A 89 18.49 -4.07 7.95
N ASN A 90 19.50 -3.28 7.56
CA ASN A 90 20.20 -2.41 8.49
C ASN A 90 19.71 -0.97 8.39
N ALA A 91 19.55 -0.33 9.54
CA ALA A 91 19.35 1.11 9.67
C ALA A 91 20.22 1.63 10.82
N ASP A 92 20.64 2.87 10.74
CA ASP A 92 21.26 3.58 11.86
C ASP A 92 20.13 4.12 12.75
N LEU A 93 19.79 3.35 13.80
CA LEU A 93 18.69 3.68 14.70
C LEU A 93 18.93 4.97 15.47
N ASP A 94 20.17 5.27 15.85
CA ASP A 94 20.52 6.51 16.57
C ASP A 94 20.35 7.73 15.67
N GLN A 95 20.82 7.63 14.43
CA GLN A 95 20.62 8.69 13.43
C GLN A 95 19.14 8.90 13.12
N LEU A 96 18.37 7.83 12.94
CA LEU A 96 16.93 7.88 12.69
C LEU A 96 16.19 8.51 13.86
N ALA A 97 16.47 8.06 15.08
CA ALA A 97 15.85 8.55 16.30
C ALA A 97 16.12 10.04 16.49
N SER A 98 17.39 10.47 16.42
CA SER A 98 17.77 11.87 16.57
C SER A 98 17.23 12.76 15.44
N GLY A 99 17.18 12.26 14.21
CA GLY A 99 16.69 13.00 13.05
C GLY A 99 15.18 13.28 13.10
N LEU A 100 14.40 12.34 13.69
CA LEU A 100 12.94 12.45 13.78
C LEU A 100 12.43 12.91 15.16
N GLY A 101 13.27 13.00 16.18
CA GLY A 101 12.85 13.32 17.55
C GLY A 101 11.98 12.23 18.14
N VAL A 102 12.46 10.99 18.06
CA VAL A 102 11.81 9.81 18.65
C VAL A 102 12.82 9.02 19.49
N SER A 103 12.35 8.17 20.41
CA SER A 103 13.14 7.06 20.96
C SER A 103 12.75 5.77 20.28
N ILE A 104 13.74 4.86 20.08
CA ILE A 104 13.54 3.55 19.47
C ILE A 104 14.14 2.51 20.40
N GLU A 105 13.33 1.54 20.82
CA GLU A 105 13.73 0.44 21.71
C GLU A 105 13.34 -0.89 21.06
N LYS A 106 14.32 -1.79 20.90
CA LYS A 106 14.07 -3.15 20.44
C LYS A 106 13.54 -4.00 21.60
N ASP A 107 12.50 -4.80 21.32
CA ASP A 107 11.81 -5.64 22.28
C ASP A 107 11.32 -6.93 21.60
N GLU A 108 10.75 -7.86 22.35
CA GLU A 108 10.17 -9.10 21.86
C GLU A 108 8.76 -9.29 22.44
N ILE A 109 7.84 -9.74 21.59
CA ILE A 109 6.49 -10.16 22.00
C ILE A 109 6.28 -11.60 21.53
N GLY A 110 6.32 -12.53 22.49
CA GLY A 110 6.44 -13.95 22.16
C GLY A 110 7.76 -14.21 21.45
N ASP A 111 7.68 -14.81 20.24
CA ASP A 111 8.86 -15.09 19.40
C ASP A 111 9.04 -14.02 18.30
N VAL A 112 8.30 -12.90 18.37
CA VAL A 112 8.34 -11.85 17.34
C VAL A 112 9.13 -10.66 17.84
N THR A 113 10.18 -10.29 17.12
CA THR A 113 10.92 -9.04 17.35
C THR A 113 10.04 -7.84 17.02
N VAL A 114 10.04 -6.84 17.89
CA VAL A 114 9.31 -5.59 17.71
C VAL A 114 10.18 -4.39 18.08
N TYR A 115 9.86 -3.23 17.55
CA TYR A 115 10.52 -1.97 17.91
C TYR A 115 9.49 -0.98 18.44
N ARG A 116 9.69 -0.55 19.68
CA ARG A 116 8.88 0.49 20.33
C ARG A 116 9.41 1.85 19.92
N VAL A 117 8.53 2.67 19.36
CA VAL A 117 8.87 4.04 18.93
C VAL A 117 8.02 5.01 19.74
N THR A 118 8.69 5.91 20.46
CA THR A 118 8.01 6.94 21.25
C THR A 118 8.47 8.31 20.76
N PRO A 119 7.57 9.14 20.20
CA PRO A 119 7.93 10.49 19.81
C PRO A 119 8.19 11.38 21.05
N GLU A 120 9.14 12.31 20.94
CA GLU A 120 9.43 13.26 22.03
C GLU A 120 8.20 14.08 22.43
N LYS A 121 7.28 14.30 21.45
CA LYS A 121 6.02 15.02 21.66
C LYS A 121 4.85 14.12 21.31
N VAL A 122 4.37 13.36 22.29
CA VAL A 122 3.11 12.62 22.14
C VAL A 122 1.95 13.61 22.12
N HIS A 123 1.09 13.53 21.12
CA HIS A 123 -0.13 14.33 21.08
C HIS A 123 -1.05 13.94 22.25
N PRO A 124 -1.64 14.88 23.00
CA PRO A 124 -2.40 14.56 24.21
C PRO A 124 -3.51 13.52 24.02
N ARG A 125 -4.15 13.46 22.85
CA ARG A 125 -5.14 12.44 22.51
C ARG A 125 -4.54 11.05 22.29
N HIS A 126 -3.24 10.95 22.04
CA HIS A 126 -2.55 9.70 21.77
C HIS A 126 -1.78 9.12 22.96
N ALA A 127 -1.97 9.69 24.16
CA ALA A 127 -1.28 9.19 25.37
C ALA A 127 -1.51 7.69 25.63
N GLU A 128 -2.71 7.19 25.33
CA GLU A 128 -3.09 5.79 25.50
C GLU A 128 -3.25 5.04 24.16
N HIS A 129 -3.03 5.71 23.02
CA HIS A 129 -3.16 5.10 21.70
C HIS A 129 -1.84 4.47 21.25
N LEU A 130 -1.93 3.54 20.30
CA LEU A 130 -0.77 2.87 19.72
C LEU A 130 -0.97 2.68 18.21
N PHE A 131 0.07 2.96 17.44
CA PHE A 131 0.14 2.58 16.04
C PHE A 131 0.91 1.27 15.90
N LEU A 132 0.23 0.16 15.62
CA LEU A 132 0.84 -1.13 15.27
C LEU A 132 1.26 -1.07 13.79
N HIS A 133 2.55 -0.92 13.58
CA HIS A 133 3.12 -0.79 12.25
C HIS A 133 3.62 -2.13 11.73
N VAL A 134 3.40 -2.36 10.43
CA VAL A 134 3.94 -3.48 9.65
C VAL A 134 4.65 -2.94 8.42
N HIS A 135 5.92 -3.30 8.24
CA HIS A 135 6.77 -2.66 7.25
C HIS A 135 6.49 -3.11 5.81
N GLY A 136 6.86 -2.26 4.84
CA GLY A 136 6.85 -2.57 3.41
C GLY A 136 8.01 -3.47 2.98
N GLY A 137 8.40 -3.36 1.69
CA GLY A 137 9.53 -4.11 1.15
C GLY A 137 9.16 -5.39 0.42
N GLY A 138 7.94 -5.47 -0.11
CA GLY A 138 7.49 -6.58 -0.94
C GLY A 138 7.48 -7.94 -0.23
N TYR A 139 7.38 -7.97 1.10
CA TYR A 139 7.50 -9.15 1.96
C TYR A 139 8.89 -9.80 2.00
N VAL A 140 9.89 -9.20 1.35
CA VAL A 140 11.23 -9.79 1.16
C VAL A 140 12.39 -8.85 1.48
N MET A 141 12.10 -7.63 1.93
CA MET A 141 13.09 -6.60 2.27
C MET A 141 12.67 -5.83 3.53
N TYR A 142 13.65 -5.09 4.09
CA TYR A 142 13.45 -4.15 5.20
C TYR A 142 13.02 -4.80 6.53
N GLY A 143 13.33 -6.08 6.77
CA GLY A 143 13.33 -6.65 8.12
C GLY A 143 14.48 -6.11 8.97
N GLY A 144 14.62 -6.62 10.21
CA GLY A 144 15.63 -6.15 11.15
C GLY A 144 15.45 -4.67 11.50
N ASP A 145 16.57 -3.95 11.73
CA ASP A 145 16.52 -2.55 12.16
C ASP A 145 15.86 -1.62 11.11
N ALA A 146 15.83 -2.02 9.84
CA ALA A 146 15.21 -1.23 8.78
C ALA A 146 13.66 -1.18 8.87
N CYS A 147 13.02 -2.13 9.55
CA CYS A 147 11.55 -2.20 9.63
C CYS A 147 10.93 -0.99 10.35
N VAL A 148 11.72 -0.26 11.15
CA VAL A 148 11.21 0.82 12.01
C VAL A 148 11.08 2.18 11.32
N GLY A 149 11.68 2.36 10.14
CA GLY A 149 11.83 3.67 9.49
C GLY A 149 10.48 4.39 9.24
N GLU A 150 9.51 3.68 8.67
CA GLU A 150 8.17 4.25 8.45
C GLU A 150 7.43 4.47 9.78
N ALA A 151 7.53 3.51 10.73
CA ALA A 151 6.92 3.66 12.05
C ALA A 151 7.42 4.93 12.75
N ALA A 152 8.72 5.19 12.71
CA ALA A 152 9.33 6.39 13.29
C ALA A 152 8.85 7.67 12.63
N THR A 153 8.72 7.67 11.30
CA THR A 153 8.21 8.82 10.52
C THR A 153 6.75 9.12 10.87
N VAL A 154 5.89 8.11 10.92
CA VAL A 154 4.48 8.27 11.28
C VAL A 154 4.34 8.66 12.76
N ALA A 155 5.11 8.02 13.65
CA ALA A 155 5.08 8.35 15.08
C ALA A 155 5.44 9.82 15.33
N ALA A 156 6.51 10.32 14.70
CA ALA A 156 6.93 11.70 14.81
C ALA A 156 5.90 12.68 14.22
N GLY A 157 5.40 12.39 13.02
CA GLY A 157 4.49 13.27 12.29
C GLY A 157 3.08 13.33 12.87
N ALA A 158 2.53 12.20 13.32
CA ALA A 158 1.21 12.13 13.94
C ALA A 158 1.22 12.32 15.47
N GLY A 159 2.39 12.27 16.10
CA GLY A 159 2.54 12.36 17.56
C GLY A 159 1.94 11.16 18.30
N ILE A 160 2.01 9.96 17.73
CA ILE A 160 1.47 8.72 18.27
C ILE A 160 2.58 7.71 18.58
N PRO A 161 2.62 7.07 19.76
CA PRO A 161 3.52 5.94 20.00
C PRO A 161 3.26 4.84 18.97
N ALA A 162 4.33 4.19 18.49
CA ALA A 162 4.23 3.10 17.53
C ALA A 162 4.96 1.84 18.01
N LEU A 163 4.51 0.70 17.49
CA LEU A 163 5.14 -0.60 17.63
C LEU A 163 5.33 -1.20 16.24
N SER A 164 6.57 -1.25 15.76
CA SER A 164 6.89 -1.85 14.47
C SER A 164 7.18 -3.33 14.62
N VAL A 165 6.52 -4.15 13.79
CA VAL A 165 6.67 -5.62 13.79
C VAL A 165 7.73 -6.01 12.78
N ASP A 166 8.80 -6.66 13.22
CA ASP A 166 9.79 -7.32 12.37
C ASP A 166 9.28 -8.74 12.06
N TYR A 167 8.33 -8.83 11.14
CA TYR A 167 7.67 -10.09 10.80
C TYR A 167 8.59 -11.01 9.99
N ARG A 168 8.41 -12.31 10.15
CA ARG A 168 9.16 -13.34 9.44
C ARG A 168 8.89 -13.31 7.94
N MET A 169 9.95 -13.50 7.15
CA MET A 169 9.92 -13.37 5.69
C MET A 169 10.40 -14.63 4.97
N PRO A 170 9.93 -14.87 3.71
CA PRO A 170 10.47 -15.93 2.86
C PRO A 170 11.91 -15.57 2.41
N PRO A 171 12.74 -16.54 1.99
CA PRO A 171 12.38 -17.95 1.75
C PRO A 171 12.25 -18.81 3.00
N GLU A 172 12.80 -18.40 4.14
CA GLU A 172 12.80 -19.22 5.35
C GLU A 172 11.39 -19.36 5.95
N HIS A 173 10.59 -18.29 5.86
CA HIS A 173 9.25 -18.23 6.43
C HIS A 173 8.25 -17.61 5.44
N PRO A 174 7.79 -18.39 4.45
CA PRO A 174 6.78 -17.90 3.51
C PRO A 174 5.40 -17.75 4.17
N PHE A 175 4.40 -17.38 3.40
CA PHE A 175 3.01 -17.31 3.83
C PHE A 175 2.58 -18.62 4.52
N PRO A 176 1.87 -18.54 5.67
CA PRO A 176 1.28 -17.34 6.27
C PRO A 176 2.09 -16.70 7.42
N ALA A 177 3.41 -16.95 7.54
CA ALA A 177 4.21 -16.58 8.70
C ALA A 177 4.06 -15.09 9.09
N ALA A 178 4.17 -14.18 8.13
CA ALA A 178 4.04 -12.74 8.40
C ALA A 178 2.66 -12.36 8.98
N VAL A 179 1.58 -12.95 8.45
CA VAL A 179 0.22 -12.71 8.96
C VAL A 179 0.09 -13.21 10.39
N GLU A 180 0.60 -14.42 10.70
CA GLU A 180 0.49 -15.01 12.02
C GLU A 180 1.36 -14.26 13.06
N ASP A 181 2.50 -13.68 12.67
CA ASP A 181 3.30 -12.82 13.54
C ASP A 181 2.53 -11.56 13.95
N VAL A 182 1.90 -10.88 12.98
CA VAL A 182 1.05 -9.71 13.25
C VAL A 182 -0.11 -10.09 14.16
N VAL A 183 -0.76 -11.24 13.93
CA VAL A 183 -1.84 -11.75 14.77
C VAL A 183 -1.36 -12.02 16.19
N SER A 184 -0.15 -12.61 16.37
CA SER A 184 0.44 -12.89 17.67
C SER A 184 0.67 -11.60 18.47
N VAL A 185 1.31 -10.62 17.84
CA VAL A 185 1.56 -9.30 18.45
C VAL A 185 0.24 -8.60 18.80
N TYR A 186 -0.73 -8.61 17.89
CA TYR A 186 -2.02 -7.97 18.12
C TYR A 186 -2.78 -8.61 19.29
N LYS A 187 -2.82 -9.94 19.39
CA LYS A 187 -3.42 -10.65 20.54
C LYS A 187 -2.79 -10.23 21.86
N HIS A 188 -1.46 -10.15 21.91
CA HIS A 188 -0.76 -9.69 23.11
C HIS A 188 -1.14 -8.24 23.48
N LEU A 189 -1.27 -7.36 22.51
CA LEU A 189 -1.71 -5.98 22.76
C LEU A 189 -3.13 -5.92 23.34
N LEU A 190 -4.04 -6.79 22.90
CA LEU A 190 -5.41 -6.87 23.43
C LEU A 190 -5.50 -7.33 24.89
N GLU A 191 -4.45 -7.94 25.46
CA GLU A 191 -4.43 -8.29 26.88
C GLU A 191 -4.41 -7.06 27.81
N SER A 192 -3.91 -5.93 27.30
CA SER A 192 -3.71 -4.70 28.10
C SER A 192 -4.33 -3.44 27.49
N ARG A 193 -4.85 -3.50 26.25
CA ARG A 193 -5.38 -2.35 25.52
C ARG A 193 -6.72 -2.67 24.88
N SER A 194 -7.57 -1.64 24.79
CA SER A 194 -8.75 -1.70 23.92
C SER A 194 -8.33 -1.80 22.46
N ALA A 195 -8.98 -2.64 21.66
CA ALA A 195 -8.78 -2.66 20.22
C ALA A 195 -9.00 -1.29 19.59
N LYS A 196 -9.92 -0.49 20.14
CA LYS A 196 -10.26 0.85 19.63
C LYS A 196 -9.18 1.90 19.89
N SER A 197 -8.23 1.64 20.80
CA SER A 197 -7.06 2.49 21.02
C SER A 197 -5.87 2.14 20.11
N ILE A 198 -6.01 1.11 19.25
CA ILE A 198 -4.94 0.65 18.34
C ILE A 198 -5.30 1.05 16.91
N ALA A 199 -4.38 1.76 16.23
CA ALA A 199 -4.34 1.82 14.78
C ALA A 199 -3.41 0.72 14.26
N ILE A 200 -3.71 0.15 13.09
CA ILE A 200 -2.78 -0.76 12.38
C ILE A 200 -2.49 -0.22 11.00
N GLY A 201 -1.28 -0.43 10.48
CA GLY A 201 -0.99 -0.01 9.13
C GLY A 201 0.47 -0.10 8.72
N GLY A 202 0.71 0.34 7.49
CA GLY A 202 1.99 0.44 6.83
C GLY A 202 1.83 0.77 5.36
N ALA A 203 2.93 0.89 4.65
CA ALA A 203 2.94 1.16 3.22
C ALA A 203 3.33 -0.08 2.40
N SER A 204 2.90 -0.11 1.13
CA SER A 204 3.29 -1.16 0.19
C SER A 204 2.81 -2.55 0.66
N ALA A 205 3.74 -3.52 0.75
CA ALA A 205 3.47 -4.84 1.33
C ALA A 205 2.95 -4.72 2.78
N GLY A 206 3.42 -3.73 3.56
CA GLY A 206 2.92 -3.47 4.91
C GLY A 206 1.45 -3.04 4.92
N GLY A 207 1.05 -2.19 3.98
CA GLY A 207 -0.37 -1.82 3.80
C GLY A 207 -1.24 -3.02 3.40
N GLY A 208 -0.73 -3.88 2.51
CA GLY A 208 -1.36 -5.16 2.16
C GLY A 208 -1.48 -6.09 3.36
N LEU A 209 -0.38 -6.27 4.11
CA LEU A 209 -0.33 -7.13 5.31
C LEU A 209 -1.27 -6.63 6.43
N ALA A 210 -1.37 -5.32 6.64
CA ALA A 210 -2.29 -4.75 7.61
C ALA A 210 -3.75 -5.07 7.27
N LEU A 211 -4.14 -4.94 5.99
CA LEU A 211 -5.48 -5.32 5.52
C LEU A 211 -5.72 -6.82 5.66
N ALA A 212 -4.75 -7.67 5.28
CA ALA A 212 -4.81 -9.13 5.44
C ALA A 212 -4.93 -9.54 6.91
N ALA A 213 -4.17 -8.88 7.80
CA ALA A 213 -4.25 -9.13 9.25
C ALA A 213 -5.65 -8.81 9.79
N VAL A 214 -6.29 -7.73 9.34
CA VAL A 214 -7.67 -7.40 9.76
C VAL A 214 -8.67 -8.46 9.26
N HIS A 215 -8.55 -8.97 8.04
CA HIS A 215 -9.33 -10.14 7.60
C HIS A 215 -9.13 -11.32 8.55
N ARG A 216 -7.88 -11.57 8.96
CA ARG A 216 -7.56 -12.66 9.88
C ARG A 216 -8.12 -12.42 11.29
N PHE A 217 -8.08 -11.17 11.80
CA PHE A 217 -8.68 -10.82 13.09
C PHE A 217 -10.19 -11.09 13.11
N ILE A 218 -10.90 -10.66 12.06
CA ILE A 218 -12.34 -10.91 11.91
C ILE A 218 -12.62 -12.42 11.86
N ALA A 219 -11.86 -13.18 11.06
CA ALA A 219 -12.01 -14.64 10.96
C ALA A 219 -11.75 -15.36 12.30
N LEU A 220 -10.93 -14.80 13.18
CA LEU A 220 -10.63 -15.32 14.52
C LEU A 220 -11.63 -14.82 15.59
N GLY A 221 -12.57 -13.94 15.25
CA GLY A 221 -13.49 -13.32 16.20
C GLY A 221 -12.82 -12.36 17.18
N LEU A 222 -11.67 -11.77 16.81
CA LEU A 222 -11.00 -10.75 17.61
C LEU A 222 -11.66 -9.39 17.38
N ASP A 223 -11.66 -8.55 18.41
CA ASP A 223 -12.04 -7.16 18.25
C ASP A 223 -11.11 -6.46 17.26
N VAL A 224 -11.70 -5.72 16.30
CA VAL A 224 -10.92 -5.03 15.26
C VAL A 224 -10.36 -3.69 15.76
N PRO A 225 -9.19 -3.26 15.25
CA PRO A 225 -8.57 -1.99 15.64
C PRO A 225 -9.49 -0.79 15.41
N GLY A 226 -9.15 0.36 16.00
CA GLY A 226 -9.91 1.60 15.85
C GLY A 226 -9.75 2.23 14.46
N ALA A 227 -8.59 2.06 13.81
CA ALA A 227 -8.29 2.63 12.50
C ALA A 227 -7.27 1.79 11.73
N ILE A 228 -7.28 1.92 10.40
CA ILE A 228 -6.25 1.39 9.50
C ILE A 228 -5.59 2.56 8.75
N TYR A 229 -4.27 2.52 8.64
CA TYR A 229 -3.47 3.27 7.67
C TYR A 229 -2.97 2.31 6.58
N ALA A 230 -3.39 2.52 5.35
CA ALA A 230 -2.98 1.74 4.19
C ALA A 230 -2.30 2.65 3.16
N GLY A 231 -0.99 2.79 3.30
CA GLY A 231 -0.16 3.59 2.41
C GLY A 231 0.15 2.81 1.14
N THR A 232 -0.31 3.30 -0.03
CA THR A 232 -0.01 2.67 -1.32
C THR A 232 0.00 1.12 -1.26
N PRO A 233 -1.08 0.50 -0.70
CA PRO A 233 -1.08 -0.90 -0.30
C PRO A 233 -0.89 -1.84 -1.49
N TRP A 234 0.03 -2.81 -1.36
CA TRP A 234 0.06 -3.95 -2.28
C TRP A 234 -1.05 -4.92 -1.89
N ALA A 235 -2.27 -4.58 -2.31
CA ALA A 235 -3.48 -5.30 -1.93
C ALA A 235 -3.87 -6.42 -2.92
N ASP A 236 -3.15 -6.54 -4.02
CA ASP A 236 -3.32 -7.58 -5.05
C ASP A 236 -1.95 -8.05 -5.57
N LEU A 237 -1.54 -9.24 -5.17
CA LEU A 237 -0.28 -9.84 -5.60
C LEU A 237 -0.34 -10.34 -7.05
N THR A 238 -1.51 -10.35 -7.66
CA THR A 238 -1.66 -10.68 -9.09
C THR A 238 -1.38 -9.46 -9.98
N LYS A 239 -1.13 -9.68 -11.26
CA LYS A 239 -0.99 -8.59 -12.24
C LYS A 239 -2.35 -8.17 -12.83
N THR A 240 -3.33 -7.85 -11.97
CA THR A 240 -4.71 -7.52 -12.40
C THR A 240 -4.97 -6.01 -12.46
N GLY A 241 -4.32 -5.22 -11.60
CA GLY A 241 -4.53 -3.77 -11.52
C GLY A 241 -4.14 -3.05 -12.81
N ASP A 242 -5.01 -2.15 -13.28
CA ASP A 242 -4.80 -1.38 -14.53
C ASP A 242 -3.56 -0.50 -14.45
N SER A 243 -3.29 0.09 -13.28
CA SER A 243 -2.11 0.93 -13.05
C SER A 243 -0.77 0.18 -13.13
N LEU A 244 -0.76 -1.15 -12.99
CA LEU A 244 0.43 -1.97 -13.24
C LEU A 244 0.89 -1.93 -14.71
N PHE A 245 -0.02 -1.55 -15.62
CA PHE A 245 0.27 -1.37 -17.04
C PHE A 245 0.42 0.10 -17.41
N THR A 246 -0.47 0.97 -16.91
CA THR A 246 -0.48 2.40 -17.29
C THR A 246 0.66 3.19 -16.66
N ASN A 247 1.15 2.77 -15.49
CA ASN A 247 2.24 3.42 -14.74
C ASN A 247 3.56 2.64 -14.83
N GLU A 248 3.64 1.54 -15.61
CA GLU A 248 4.91 0.86 -15.89
C GLU A 248 5.89 1.84 -16.54
N GLY A 249 7.09 1.96 -15.97
CA GLY A 249 8.11 2.91 -16.42
C GLY A 249 7.82 4.38 -16.09
N LEU A 250 6.66 4.67 -15.49
CA LEU A 250 6.33 6.00 -14.95
C LEU A 250 6.58 6.05 -13.44
N ASP A 251 6.25 4.98 -12.72
CA ASP A 251 6.63 4.80 -11.33
C ASP A 251 8.15 4.59 -11.24
N ARG A 252 8.85 5.51 -10.58
CA ARG A 252 10.32 5.48 -10.50
C ARG A 252 10.87 4.53 -9.42
N PHE A 253 10.04 4.01 -8.54
CA PHE A 253 10.43 3.07 -7.48
C PHE A 253 10.14 1.63 -7.88
N LEU A 254 8.91 1.32 -8.27
CA LEU A 254 8.54 -0.04 -8.65
C LEU A 254 8.94 -0.39 -10.08
N VAL A 255 8.95 0.60 -10.97
CA VAL A 255 9.34 0.53 -12.38
C VAL A 255 8.50 -0.44 -13.20
N THR A 256 8.41 -1.71 -12.82
CA THR A 256 7.66 -2.77 -13.49
C THR A 256 7.24 -3.86 -12.49
N TYR A 257 6.10 -4.47 -12.75
CA TYR A 257 5.69 -5.67 -12.00
C TYR A 257 6.56 -6.89 -12.38
N ASP A 258 6.90 -7.04 -13.66
CA ASP A 258 7.67 -8.18 -14.17
C ASP A 258 9.14 -8.04 -13.77
N GLY A 259 9.55 -8.73 -12.74
CA GLY A 259 10.89 -8.64 -12.16
C GLY A 259 10.84 -8.93 -10.66
N LEU A 260 11.35 -7.99 -9.88
CA LEU A 260 11.42 -8.14 -8.42
C LEU A 260 10.03 -8.36 -7.78
N LEU A 261 9.02 -7.55 -8.14
CA LEU A 261 7.67 -7.65 -7.56
C LEU A 261 7.05 -9.02 -7.81
N LYS A 262 7.04 -9.47 -9.07
CA LYS A 262 6.53 -10.81 -9.42
C LYS A 262 7.27 -11.89 -8.65
N GLY A 263 8.60 -11.80 -8.58
CA GLY A 263 9.41 -12.77 -7.83
C GLY A 263 9.11 -12.79 -6.34
N ALA A 264 8.92 -11.62 -5.75
CA ALA A 264 8.55 -11.48 -4.35
C ALA A 264 7.14 -12.05 -4.06
N ALA A 265 6.17 -11.77 -4.92
CA ALA A 265 4.82 -12.33 -4.81
C ALA A 265 4.83 -13.87 -4.87
N GLU A 266 5.56 -14.44 -5.84
CA GLU A 266 5.70 -15.89 -6.01
C GLU A 266 6.41 -16.54 -4.81
N LEU A 267 7.49 -15.90 -4.31
CA LEU A 267 8.26 -16.40 -3.16
C LEU A 267 7.44 -16.33 -1.87
N TYR A 268 6.75 -15.20 -1.63
CA TYR A 268 5.93 -15.04 -0.43
C TYR A 268 4.75 -16.00 -0.42
N ALA A 269 4.09 -16.17 -1.56
CA ALA A 269 2.91 -17.03 -1.65
C ALA A 269 3.22 -18.53 -1.53
N ASP A 270 4.45 -18.96 -1.81
CA ASP A 270 4.89 -20.38 -1.73
C ASP A 270 3.90 -21.36 -2.37
N GLY A 271 3.42 -21.02 -3.56
CA GLY A 271 2.50 -21.86 -4.33
C GLY A 271 1.02 -21.75 -3.92
N HIS A 272 0.66 -20.93 -2.94
CA HIS A 272 -0.74 -20.63 -2.62
C HIS A 272 -1.38 -19.76 -3.71
N ASP A 273 -2.71 -19.79 -3.80
CA ASP A 273 -3.45 -18.94 -4.73
C ASP A 273 -3.23 -17.46 -4.39
N LEU A 274 -2.64 -16.70 -5.32
CA LEU A 274 -2.42 -15.27 -5.15
C LEU A 274 -3.71 -14.47 -4.88
N LYS A 275 -4.88 -15.04 -5.14
CA LYS A 275 -6.18 -14.44 -4.81
C LYS A 275 -6.69 -14.79 -3.41
N ASP A 276 -5.95 -15.56 -2.62
CA ASP A 276 -6.29 -15.75 -1.21
C ASP A 276 -6.37 -14.37 -0.52
N PRO A 277 -7.46 -14.06 0.22
CA PRO A 277 -7.61 -12.77 0.91
C PRO A 277 -6.51 -12.44 1.93
N LEU A 278 -5.79 -13.43 2.43
CA LEU A 278 -4.65 -13.21 3.32
C LEU A 278 -3.33 -12.93 2.57
N LEU A 279 -3.30 -13.15 1.24
CA LEU A 279 -2.23 -12.75 0.32
C LEU A 279 -2.59 -11.46 -0.43
N SER A 280 -3.81 -11.39 -0.94
CA SER A 280 -4.34 -10.27 -1.70
C SER A 280 -5.67 -9.80 -1.11
N PRO A 281 -5.62 -8.95 -0.09
CA PRO A 281 -6.80 -8.57 0.69
C PRO A 281 -7.92 -7.94 -0.13
N VAL A 282 -7.64 -7.39 -1.29
CA VAL A 282 -8.67 -6.86 -2.19
C VAL A 282 -9.69 -7.91 -2.64
N TYR A 283 -9.39 -9.19 -2.57
CA TYR A 283 -10.34 -10.28 -2.90
C TYR A 283 -11.24 -10.69 -1.72
N GLY A 284 -10.92 -10.25 -0.49
CA GLY A 284 -11.69 -10.56 0.71
C GLY A 284 -13.03 -9.83 0.80
N ASP A 285 -13.76 -10.16 1.86
CA ASP A 285 -14.96 -9.46 2.29
C ASP A 285 -14.59 -8.38 3.32
N PHE A 286 -15.03 -7.14 3.09
CA PHE A 286 -14.71 -6.00 3.93
C PHE A 286 -15.80 -5.68 4.97
N GLU A 287 -16.78 -6.55 5.18
CA GLU A 287 -17.75 -6.39 6.26
C GLU A 287 -17.05 -6.38 7.63
N GLY A 288 -17.39 -5.42 8.46
CA GLY A 288 -16.79 -5.27 9.79
C GLY A 288 -15.41 -4.59 9.82
N PHE A 289 -14.88 -4.15 8.69
CA PHE A 289 -13.63 -3.39 8.68
C PHE A 289 -13.75 -2.06 9.42
N PRO A 290 -12.71 -1.67 10.16
CA PRO A 290 -12.66 -0.37 10.84
C PRO A 290 -12.47 0.78 9.84
N PRO A 291 -12.61 2.04 10.29
CA PRO A 291 -12.23 3.22 9.51
C PRO A 291 -10.83 3.06 8.91
N THR A 292 -10.71 3.33 7.61
CA THR A 292 -9.47 3.11 6.85
C THR A 292 -9.07 4.37 6.09
N TYR A 293 -7.86 4.84 6.35
CA TYR A 293 -7.17 5.88 5.58
C TYR A 293 -6.34 5.21 4.49
N LEU A 294 -6.54 5.60 3.23
CA LEU A 294 -5.77 5.12 2.10
C LEU A 294 -5.08 6.28 1.41
N VAL A 295 -3.81 6.11 1.07
CA VAL A 295 -3.04 7.10 0.33
C VAL A 295 -2.26 6.46 -0.80
N THR A 296 -2.17 7.15 -1.95
CA THR A 296 -1.42 6.74 -3.15
C THR A 296 -1.06 7.97 -3.98
N GLY A 297 -0.44 7.78 -5.12
CA GLY A 297 -0.11 8.83 -6.06
C GLY A 297 -0.56 8.52 -7.49
N THR A 298 -0.68 9.57 -8.32
CA THR A 298 -1.11 9.39 -9.72
C THR A 298 -0.11 8.62 -10.57
N ARG A 299 1.16 8.50 -10.15
CA ARG A 299 2.21 7.73 -10.81
C ARG A 299 2.52 6.39 -10.14
N ASP A 300 1.83 6.06 -9.06
CA ASP A 300 1.99 4.81 -8.33
C ASP A 300 1.44 3.63 -9.11
N MET A 301 2.22 2.56 -9.23
CA MET A 301 1.77 1.31 -9.84
C MET A 301 0.68 0.60 -9.03
N PHE A 302 0.56 0.87 -7.71
CA PHE A 302 -0.50 0.30 -6.86
C PHE A 302 -1.72 1.22 -6.69
N LEU A 303 -1.86 2.26 -7.53
CA LEU A 303 -3.06 3.11 -7.57
C LEU A 303 -4.36 2.29 -7.78
N SER A 304 -4.33 1.28 -8.66
CA SER A 304 -5.49 0.40 -8.88
C SER A 304 -5.83 -0.44 -7.66
N ASP A 305 -4.83 -0.95 -6.96
CA ASP A 305 -5.02 -1.73 -5.73
C ASP A 305 -5.67 -0.88 -4.65
N THR A 306 -5.17 0.34 -4.47
CA THR A 306 -5.71 1.33 -3.53
C THR A 306 -7.15 1.70 -3.88
N ALA A 307 -7.42 2.03 -5.16
CA ALA A 307 -8.76 2.39 -5.62
C ALA A 307 -9.77 1.24 -5.49
N ARG A 308 -9.38 0.01 -5.82
CA ARG A 308 -10.22 -1.20 -5.69
C ARG A 308 -10.52 -1.49 -4.23
N THR A 309 -9.52 -1.41 -3.35
CA THR A 309 -9.67 -1.58 -1.89
C THR A 309 -10.62 -0.53 -1.33
N HIS A 310 -10.42 0.75 -1.64
CA HIS A 310 -11.34 1.83 -1.24
C HIS A 310 -12.77 1.55 -1.68
N ARG A 311 -12.99 1.14 -2.92
CA ARG A 311 -14.35 0.84 -3.43
C ARG A 311 -15.01 -0.30 -2.67
N LYS A 312 -14.27 -1.34 -2.32
CA LYS A 312 -14.78 -2.48 -1.53
C LYS A 312 -15.10 -2.09 -0.09
N LEU A 313 -14.24 -1.34 0.58
CA LEU A 313 -14.52 -0.79 1.91
C LEU A 313 -15.81 0.03 1.91
N ARG A 314 -15.97 0.95 0.95
CA ARG A 314 -17.18 1.76 0.80
C ARG A 314 -18.44 0.93 0.52
N ALA A 315 -18.32 -0.11 -0.31
CA ALA A 315 -19.42 -1.02 -0.61
C ALA A 315 -19.86 -1.83 0.61
N ALA A 316 -18.94 -2.18 1.50
CA ALA A 316 -19.21 -2.85 2.78
C ALA A 316 -19.70 -1.88 3.88
N GLY A 317 -19.83 -0.58 3.60
CA GLY A 317 -20.32 0.42 4.56
C GLY A 317 -19.24 0.95 5.50
N ALA A 318 -17.97 0.54 5.35
CA ALA A 318 -16.88 1.06 6.15
C ALA A 318 -16.57 2.53 5.81
N VAL A 319 -16.12 3.30 6.80
CA VAL A 319 -15.53 4.62 6.57
C VAL A 319 -14.19 4.41 5.86
N ALA A 320 -14.03 5.03 4.69
CA ALA A 320 -12.79 4.94 3.94
C ALA A 320 -12.51 6.30 3.28
N ASP A 321 -11.39 6.89 3.66
CA ASP A 321 -10.88 8.15 3.11
C ASP A 321 -9.73 7.83 2.15
N LEU A 322 -9.79 8.36 0.92
CA LEU A 322 -8.80 8.12 -0.12
C LEU A 322 -8.13 9.43 -0.51
N HIS A 323 -6.80 9.46 -0.37
CA HIS A 323 -5.94 10.58 -0.72
C HIS A 323 -5.06 10.19 -1.91
N VAL A 324 -5.09 10.97 -2.98
CA VAL A 324 -4.30 10.71 -4.19
C VAL A 324 -3.49 11.96 -4.51
N TYR A 325 -2.18 11.87 -4.36
CA TYR A 325 -1.27 12.98 -4.60
C TYR A 325 -0.82 13.03 -6.05
N GLU A 326 -0.88 14.24 -6.63
CA GLU A 326 -0.49 14.47 -8.02
C GLU A 326 1.00 14.27 -8.22
N GLY A 327 1.37 13.43 -9.20
CA GLY A 327 2.76 13.18 -9.59
C GLY A 327 3.54 12.27 -8.68
N VAL A 328 3.01 11.89 -7.52
CA VAL A 328 3.65 11.02 -6.54
C VAL A 328 3.70 9.58 -7.08
N ALA A 329 4.88 8.95 -7.02
CA ALA A 329 5.11 7.54 -7.30
C ALA A 329 4.92 6.70 -6.02
N HIS A 330 5.18 5.40 -6.10
CA HIS A 330 5.03 4.46 -5.00
C HIS A 330 5.80 4.88 -3.73
N GLY A 331 5.10 5.16 -2.65
CA GLY A 331 5.71 5.52 -1.35
C GLY A 331 6.53 6.80 -1.34
N GLU A 332 6.52 7.58 -2.42
CA GLU A 332 7.36 8.78 -2.57
C GLU A 332 7.08 9.85 -1.51
N TYR A 333 5.86 9.93 -1.02
CA TYR A 333 5.47 10.81 0.10
C TYR A 333 6.18 10.45 1.43
N LEU A 334 6.72 9.22 1.57
CA LEU A 334 7.59 8.85 2.70
C LEU A 334 9.06 9.17 2.41
N ALA A 335 9.48 9.09 1.14
CA ALA A 335 10.86 9.29 0.74
C ALA A 335 11.28 10.77 0.70
N LEU A 336 10.33 11.69 0.51
CA LEU A 336 10.56 13.13 0.42
C LEU A 336 10.04 13.85 1.67
N ALA A 337 10.61 13.56 2.83
CA ALA A 337 10.14 14.02 4.15
C ALA A 337 9.89 15.53 4.27
N ASP A 338 10.64 16.36 3.53
CA ASP A 338 10.50 17.81 3.55
C ASP A 338 9.49 18.37 2.55
N SER A 339 8.94 17.50 1.65
CA SER A 339 7.95 17.94 0.66
C SER A 339 6.62 18.32 1.31
N PRO A 340 5.86 19.27 0.72
CA PRO A 340 4.49 19.56 1.14
C PRO A 340 3.60 18.31 1.13
N GLU A 341 3.73 17.42 0.15
CA GLU A 341 2.97 16.18 0.04
C GLU A 341 3.20 15.26 1.24
N SER A 342 4.45 15.11 1.69
CA SER A 342 4.79 14.30 2.86
C SER A 342 4.22 14.88 4.15
N LYS A 343 4.39 16.19 4.35
CA LYS A 343 3.88 16.89 5.54
C LYS A 343 2.36 16.84 5.62
N ASP A 344 1.69 17.06 4.50
CA ASP A 344 0.23 16.97 4.39
C ASP A 344 -0.26 15.56 4.71
N MET A 345 0.34 14.54 4.11
CA MET A 345 0.00 13.13 4.37
C MET A 345 0.13 12.79 5.86
N LEU A 346 1.23 13.16 6.52
CA LEU A 346 1.43 12.88 7.95
C LEU A 346 0.42 13.61 8.84
N GLN A 347 0.05 14.83 8.50
CA GLN A 347 -0.99 15.60 9.19
C GLN A 347 -2.36 14.93 9.04
N GLU A 348 -2.71 14.49 7.83
CA GLU A 348 -3.98 13.82 7.54
C GLU A 348 -4.08 12.45 8.24
N VAL A 349 -2.99 11.66 8.28
CA VAL A 349 -2.94 10.42 9.07
C VAL A 349 -3.16 10.71 10.54
N GLY A 350 -2.49 11.73 11.10
CA GLY A 350 -2.67 12.14 12.50
C GLY A 350 -4.10 12.61 12.79
N ALA A 351 -4.68 13.41 11.90
CA ALA A 351 -6.07 13.86 12.01
C ALA A 351 -7.05 12.68 11.94
N PHE A 352 -6.79 11.72 11.06
CA PHE A 352 -7.60 10.50 10.94
C PHE A 352 -7.55 9.66 12.22
N PHE A 353 -6.36 9.42 12.77
CA PHE A 353 -6.22 8.71 14.04
C PHE A 353 -6.90 9.45 15.20
N ASN A 354 -6.74 10.79 15.29
CA ASN A 354 -7.44 11.61 16.28
C ASN A 354 -8.96 11.49 16.21
N LYS A 355 -9.50 11.25 15.03
CA LYS A 355 -10.95 11.15 14.80
C LYS A 355 -11.52 9.78 15.14
N HIS A 356 -10.75 8.71 14.95
CA HIS A 356 -11.27 7.35 14.95
C HIS A 356 -10.76 6.46 16.08
N LEU A 357 -9.66 6.82 16.75
CA LEU A 357 -9.20 6.10 17.95
C LEU A 357 -9.94 6.58 19.21
N GLU A 358 -10.24 5.61 20.11
CA GLU A 358 -11.00 5.81 21.37
C GLU A 358 -10.15 5.43 22.59
#